data_e1c4fd090075f761a25215bc0b14b0a2
#
_entry.id   e1c4fd090075f761a25215bc0b14b0a2
#
_cell.length_a   1.000
_cell.length_b   1.000
_cell.length_c   1.000
_cell.angle_alpha   90.00
_cell.angle_beta   90.00
_cell.angle_gamma   90.00
#
_symmetry.space_group_name_H-M   'P 1'
#
loop_
_entity.id
_entity.type
_entity.pdbx_description
1 polymer ?
#
loop_
_entity_poly.entity_id
_entity_poly.type
_entity_poly.pdbx_seq_one_letter_code
_entity_poly.pdbx_strand_id
1 'polypeptide(L)'
;VVDSGSTKAHWALINDHGLISIFETIGINPMTTSKSSILSSLNIVYQHFIKETIETIHFYGAGCKGAAKEGLQNIFYDVYPNTSIILESDLLGAARSSCAGKPGIVAILGTGSHSCLSDGHQIIHERPGLGYLLGDEGSGNHLGKLLLKSYFYDELTTELRLKLELSHPIVKDNYLATLYSSNRVSKELASFVPFIIAHLQYPE
;
A
#
# COMPACT_ATOMS: atom_id res chain seq x y z
N VAL A 1 -0.58 -9.61 14.16
CA VAL A 1 -1.00 -9.55 12.74
C VAL A 1 -0.48 -8.26 12.14
N VAL A 2 -0.04 -8.31 10.89
CA VAL A 2 0.52 -7.13 10.20
C VAL A 2 -0.16 -6.97 8.85
N ASP A 3 -0.63 -5.75 8.60
CA ASP A 3 -1.06 -5.29 7.27
C ASP A 3 -0.06 -4.24 6.76
N SER A 4 0.60 -4.53 5.63
CA SER A 4 1.69 -3.71 5.12
C SER A 4 1.48 -3.33 3.65
N GLY A 5 1.06 -2.09 3.44
CA GLY A 5 1.11 -1.45 2.13
C GLY A 5 2.51 -0.93 1.79
N SER A 6 2.63 -0.27 0.64
CA SER A 6 3.90 0.35 0.21
C SER A 6 4.31 1.59 1.02
N THR A 7 3.39 2.18 1.79
CA THR A 7 3.62 3.45 2.51
C THR A 7 3.67 3.25 4.02
N LYS A 8 2.75 2.45 4.56
CA LYS A 8 2.55 2.22 5.98
C LYS A 8 2.37 0.74 6.26
N ALA A 9 2.78 0.30 7.45
CA ALA A 9 2.47 -1.00 7.99
C ALA A 9 1.82 -0.84 9.37
N HIS A 10 0.68 -1.49 9.56
CA HIS A 10 -0.04 -1.54 10.84
C HIS A 10 0.23 -2.89 11.51
N TRP A 11 0.69 -2.82 12.74
CA TRP A 11 1.01 -3.97 13.58
C TRP A 11 -0.03 -4.07 14.68
N ALA A 12 -0.79 -5.16 14.71
CA ALA A 12 -1.77 -5.41 15.74
C ALA A 12 -1.29 -6.56 16.64
N LEU A 13 -1.08 -6.28 17.91
CA LEU A 13 -0.87 -7.30 18.95
C LEU A 13 -2.23 -7.82 19.39
N ILE A 14 -2.42 -9.13 19.31
CA ILE A 14 -3.69 -9.81 19.60
C ILE A 14 -3.39 -11.02 20.49
N ASN A 15 -4.24 -11.25 21.49
CA ASN A 15 -4.28 -12.48 22.27
C ASN A 15 -5.68 -13.11 22.24
N ASP A 16 -5.90 -14.15 23.03
CA ASP A 16 -7.18 -14.88 23.13
C ASP A 16 -8.36 -13.99 23.58
N HIS A 17 -8.07 -12.83 24.18
CA HIS A 17 -9.09 -11.87 24.64
C HIS A 17 -9.33 -10.75 23.59
N GLY A 18 -8.60 -10.73 22.50
CA GLY A 18 -8.75 -9.79 21.39
C GLY A 18 -7.56 -8.85 21.19
N LEU A 19 -7.83 -7.68 20.60
CA LEU A 19 -6.82 -6.68 20.28
C LEU A 19 -6.28 -6.02 21.56
N ILE A 20 -4.95 -6.06 21.71
CA ILE A 20 -4.23 -5.42 22.84
C ILE A 20 -3.72 -4.04 22.43
N SER A 21 -3.04 -3.94 21.28
CA SER A 21 -2.35 -2.73 20.87
C SER A 21 -2.19 -2.67 19.35
N ILE A 22 -2.11 -1.45 18.82
CA ILE A 22 -1.78 -1.18 17.41
C ILE A 22 -0.55 -0.29 17.40
N PHE A 23 0.38 -0.58 16.48
CA PHE A 23 1.57 0.20 16.23
C PHE A 23 1.76 0.42 14.72
N GLU A 24 2.29 1.58 14.33
CA GLU A 24 2.49 1.92 12.91
C GLU A 24 3.99 2.08 12.60
N THR A 25 4.40 1.55 11.45
CA THR A 25 5.72 1.78 10.87
C THR A 25 5.62 2.21 9.42
N ILE A 26 6.76 2.50 8.78
CA ILE A 26 6.81 2.59 7.32
C ILE A 26 6.38 1.25 6.70
N GLY A 27 5.83 1.30 5.50
CA GLY A 27 5.42 0.12 4.75
C GLY A 27 6.61 -0.78 4.41
N ILE A 28 6.41 -2.09 4.54
CA ILE A 28 7.38 -3.13 4.20
C ILE A 28 6.91 -3.82 2.92
N ASN A 29 7.52 -3.43 1.80
CA ASN A 29 7.36 -4.11 0.52
C ASN A 29 8.74 -4.67 0.12
N PRO A 30 8.94 -5.99 0.14
CA PRO A 30 10.25 -6.60 -0.09
C PRO A 30 10.81 -6.34 -1.50
N MET A 31 9.99 -5.91 -2.44
CA MET A 31 10.43 -5.56 -3.79
C MET A 31 10.98 -4.12 -3.90
N THR A 32 10.58 -3.22 -2.98
CA THR A 32 10.89 -1.79 -3.09
C THR A 32 11.50 -1.18 -1.83
N THR A 33 11.32 -1.80 -0.68
CA THR A 33 11.87 -1.33 0.61
C THR A 33 13.27 -1.95 0.81
N SER A 34 14.26 -1.13 1.13
CA SER A 34 15.64 -1.63 1.36
C SER A 34 15.70 -2.57 2.57
N LYS A 35 16.62 -3.56 2.54
CA LYS A 35 16.84 -4.48 3.65
C LYS A 35 17.12 -3.74 4.97
N SER A 36 17.90 -2.67 4.93
CA SER A 36 18.21 -1.85 6.10
C SER A 36 16.97 -1.16 6.69
N SER A 37 16.08 -0.65 5.84
CA SER A 37 14.82 -0.04 6.29
C SER A 37 13.87 -1.08 6.90
N ILE A 38 13.81 -2.28 6.30
CA ILE A 38 13.02 -3.40 6.85
C ILE A 38 13.54 -3.78 8.25
N LEU A 39 14.85 -4.02 8.38
CA LEU A 39 15.48 -4.36 9.66
C LEU A 39 15.23 -3.27 10.71
N SER A 40 15.37 -2.00 10.34
CA SER A 40 15.07 -0.88 11.24
C SER A 40 13.63 -0.91 11.74
N SER A 41 12.66 -1.12 10.85
CA SER A 41 11.24 -1.23 11.22
C SER A 41 10.98 -2.42 12.14
N LEU A 42 11.53 -3.60 11.83
CA LEU A 42 11.35 -4.79 12.66
C LEU A 42 11.97 -4.61 14.07
N ASN A 43 13.14 -3.97 14.16
CA ASN A 43 13.75 -3.68 15.45
C ASN A 43 12.94 -2.68 16.29
N ILE A 44 12.36 -1.65 15.66
CA ILE A 44 11.46 -0.72 16.35
C ILE A 44 10.23 -1.45 16.91
N VAL A 45 9.60 -2.32 16.10
CA VAL A 45 8.47 -3.14 16.55
C VAL A 45 8.86 -4.12 17.65
N TYR A 46 10.02 -4.77 17.52
CA TYR A 46 10.55 -5.68 18.56
C TYR A 46 10.72 -4.94 19.88
N GLN A 47 11.32 -3.75 19.89
CA GLN A 47 11.49 -2.94 21.09
C GLN A 47 10.14 -2.46 21.66
N HIS A 48 9.17 -2.13 20.82
CA HIS A 48 7.84 -1.71 21.25
C HIS A 48 7.10 -2.84 21.99
N PHE A 49 7.23 -4.08 21.54
CA PHE A 49 6.58 -5.25 22.12
C PHE A 49 7.53 -6.14 22.93
N ILE A 50 8.66 -5.61 23.39
CA ILE A 50 9.73 -6.39 24.07
C ILE A 50 9.28 -7.12 25.33
N LYS A 51 8.20 -6.67 25.96
CA LYS A 51 7.63 -7.29 27.17
C LYS A 51 6.65 -8.43 26.84
N GLU A 52 6.31 -8.60 25.58
CA GLU A 52 5.32 -9.56 25.12
C GLU A 52 6.01 -10.79 24.54
N THR A 53 5.42 -11.95 24.78
CA THR A 53 5.83 -13.19 24.10
C THR A 53 5.07 -13.30 22.81
N ILE A 54 5.78 -13.16 21.67
CA ILE A 54 5.19 -13.26 20.34
C ILE A 54 5.36 -14.69 19.82
N GLU A 55 4.28 -15.45 19.79
CA GLU A 55 4.28 -16.84 19.31
C GLU A 55 4.28 -16.89 17.79
N THR A 56 3.45 -16.07 17.15
CA THR A 56 3.29 -16.07 15.69
C THR A 56 3.14 -14.65 15.13
N ILE A 57 3.81 -14.38 14.02
CA ILE A 57 3.61 -13.17 13.22
C ILE A 57 2.92 -13.55 11.92
N HIS A 58 1.69 -13.10 11.73
CA HIS A 58 0.97 -13.15 10.46
C HIS A 58 1.18 -11.84 9.74
N PHE A 59 1.99 -11.84 8.71
CA PHE A 59 2.30 -10.67 7.90
C PHE A 59 1.62 -10.76 6.54
N TYR A 60 0.83 -9.76 6.20
CA TYR A 60 0.19 -9.57 4.91
C TYR A 60 0.78 -8.33 4.26
N GLY A 61 1.50 -8.49 3.15
CA GLY A 61 2.23 -7.36 2.57
C GLY A 61 2.23 -7.29 1.05
N ALA A 62 2.19 -6.04 0.56
CA ALA A 62 2.40 -5.75 -0.86
C ALA A 62 3.76 -6.29 -1.32
N GLY A 63 3.80 -6.92 -2.49
CA GLY A 63 5.04 -7.47 -3.04
C GLY A 63 5.55 -8.76 -2.37
N CYS A 64 4.81 -9.34 -1.43
CA CYS A 64 5.20 -10.54 -0.69
C CYS A 64 4.95 -11.81 -1.52
N LYS A 65 5.75 -12.03 -2.58
CA LYS A 65 5.64 -13.16 -3.53
C LYS A 65 7.02 -13.69 -3.93
N GLY A 66 7.10 -15.01 -4.24
CA GLY A 66 8.29 -15.67 -4.77
C GLY A 66 9.56 -15.39 -3.96
N ALA A 67 10.69 -15.18 -4.61
CA ALA A 67 12.00 -14.95 -3.98
C ALA A 67 12.01 -13.72 -3.03
N ALA A 68 11.19 -12.70 -3.29
CA ALA A 68 11.07 -11.56 -2.40
C ALA A 68 10.43 -11.93 -1.05
N LYS A 69 9.45 -12.83 -1.05
CA LYS A 69 8.85 -13.42 0.16
C LYS A 69 9.90 -14.18 0.97
N GLU A 70 10.69 -15.04 0.31
CA GLU A 70 11.76 -15.81 0.96
C GLU A 70 12.82 -14.90 1.58
N GLY A 71 13.26 -13.87 0.85
CA GLY A 71 14.21 -12.89 1.36
C GLY A 71 13.67 -12.14 2.59
N LEU A 72 12.39 -11.77 2.57
CA LEU A 72 11.74 -11.13 3.71
C LEU A 72 11.65 -12.07 4.91
N GLN A 73 11.34 -13.34 4.69
CA GLN A 73 11.24 -14.34 5.75
C GLN A 73 12.56 -14.52 6.50
N ASN A 74 13.68 -14.54 5.78
CA ASN A 74 15.00 -14.59 6.41
C ASN A 74 15.27 -13.36 7.28
N ILE A 75 14.87 -12.16 6.83
CA ILE A 75 15.02 -10.92 7.62
C ILE A 75 14.16 -10.98 8.90
N PHE A 76 12.95 -11.54 8.82
CA PHE A 76 12.12 -11.73 10.01
C PHE A 76 12.78 -12.70 11.00
N TYR A 77 13.35 -13.81 10.55
CA TYR A 77 14.04 -14.77 11.44
C TYR A 77 15.30 -14.18 12.09
N ASP A 78 16.00 -13.25 11.42
CA ASP A 78 17.14 -12.52 12.02
C ASP A 78 16.70 -11.74 13.27
N VAL A 79 15.48 -11.22 13.33
CA VAL A 79 14.95 -10.40 14.44
C VAL A 79 14.10 -11.21 15.42
N TYR A 80 13.36 -12.20 14.92
CA TYR A 80 12.42 -13.03 15.68
C TYR A 80 12.74 -14.53 15.54
N PRO A 81 13.90 -15.00 16.06
CA PRO A 81 14.39 -16.38 15.82
C PRO A 81 13.50 -17.48 16.42
N ASN A 82 12.71 -17.16 17.43
CA ASN A 82 11.86 -18.13 18.14
C ASN A 82 10.37 -17.94 17.85
N THR A 83 10.01 -17.16 16.83
CA THR A 83 8.63 -16.83 16.48
C THR A 83 8.24 -17.53 15.18
N SER A 84 7.04 -18.08 15.11
CA SER A 84 6.48 -18.61 13.86
C SER A 84 6.17 -17.45 12.91
N ILE A 85 6.71 -17.47 11.70
CA ILE A 85 6.56 -16.40 10.71
C ILE A 85 5.73 -16.90 9.53
N ILE A 86 4.57 -16.30 9.34
CA ILE A 86 3.65 -16.57 8.22
C ILE A 86 3.56 -15.30 7.39
N LEU A 87 4.12 -15.34 6.19
CA LEU A 87 4.13 -14.22 5.25
C LEU A 87 3.17 -14.52 4.10
N GLU A 88 2.29 -13.57 3.80
CA GLU A 88 1.33 -13.68 2.71
C GLU A 88 1.17 -12.34 1.98
N SER A 89 0.53 -12.37 0.79
CA SER A 89 0.23 -11.15 0.07
C SER A 89 -0.86 -10.32 0.78
N ASP A 90 -0.79 -9.00 0.65
CA ASP A 90 -1.82 -8.07 1.09
C ASP A 90 -3.21 -8.42 0.52
N LEU A 91 -3.24 -8.87 -0.75
CA LEU A 91 -4.47 -9.29 -1.41
C LEU A 91 -5.13 -10.50 -0.72
N LEU A 92 -4.32 -11.47 -0.24
CA LEU A 92 -4.86 -12.58 0.55
C LEU A 92 -5.36 -12.12 1.92
N GLY A 93 -4.66 -11.18 2.55
CA GLY A 93 -5.12 -10.54 3.79
C GLY A 93 -6.47 -9.86 3.61
N ALA A 94 -6.60 -9.05 2.54
CA ALA A 94 -7.86 -8.41 2.18
C ALA A 94 -8.97 -9.44 1.89
N ALA A 95 -8.65 -10.53 1.19
CA ALA A 95 -9.61 -11.59 0.89
C ALA A 95 -10.13 -12.28 2.17
N ARG A 96 -9.24 -12.65 3.06
CA ARG A 96 -9.61 -13.31 4.34
C ARG A 96 -10.46 -12.40 5.23
N SER A 97 -10.09 -11.12 5.33
CA SER A 97 -10.80 -10.16 6.16
C SER A 97 -12.17 -9.77 5.59
N SER A 98 -12.25 -9.52 4.27
CA SER A 98 -13.48 -9.03 3.64
C SER A 98 -14.49 -10.12 3.33
N CYS A 99 -14.02 -11.31 2.95
CA CYS A 99 -14.91 -12.42 2.59
C CYS A 99 -15.42 -13.21 3.81
N ALA A 100 -14.75 -13.12 4.96
CA ALA A 100 -15.14 -13.80 6.20
C ALA A 100 -15.47 -15.29 6.00
N GLY A 101 -14.61 -16.00 5.27
CA GLY A 101 -14.78 -17.44 4.98
C GLY A 101 -15.79 -17.76 3.87
N LYS A 102 -16.31 -16.79 3.12
CA LYS A 102 -17.27 -17.00 2.02
C LYS A 102 -16.63 -16.62 0.68
N PRO A 103 -17.01 -17.25 -0.43
CA PRO A 103 -16.55 -16.84 -1.74
C PRO A 103 -16.92 -15.40 -2.08
N GLY A 104 -16.02 -14.67 -2.74
CA GLY A 104 -16.27 -13.29 -3.13
C GLY A 104 -15.20 -12.71 -4.04
N ILE A 105 -15.49 -11.55 -4.63
CA ILE A 105 -14.53 -10.73 -5.36
C ILE A 105 -14.01 -9.67 -4.40
N VAL A 106 -12.69 -9.54 -4.34
CA VAL A 106 -12.00 -8.57 -3.47
C VAL A 106 -11.16 -7.64 -4.33
N ALA A 107 -11.21 -6.35 -4.01
CA ALA A 107 -10.38 -5.34 -4.64
C ALA A 107 -9.70 -4.46 -3.58
N ILE A 108 -8.40 -4.27 -3.74
CA ILE A 108 -7.63 -3.26 -3.01
C ILE A 108 -7.55 -2.02 -3.91
N LEU A 109 -7.99 -0.88 -3.39
CA LEU A 109 -7.87 0.43 -4.04
C LEU A 109 -7.08 1.35 -3.10
N GLY A 110 -5.80 1.49 -3.41
CA GLY A 110 -4.85 2.32 -2.66
C GLY A 110 -4.05 3.22 -3.59
N THR A 111 -2.74 3.29 -3.40
CA THR A 111 -1.82 3.94 -4.35
C THR A 111 -1.91 3.28 -5.74
N GLY A 112 -1.93 1.94 -5.78
CA GLY A 112 -2.27 1.12 -6.94
C GLY A 112 -3.58 0.38 -6.73
N SER A 113 -3.97 -0.50 -7.68
CA SER A 113 -5.13 -1.36 -7.56
C SER A 113 -4.82 -2.83 -7.85
N HIS A 114 -5.52 -3.72 -7.16
CA HIS A 114 -5.39 -5.15 -7.35
C HIS A 114 -6.70 -5.85 -7.00
N SER A 115 -7.06 -6.90 -7.71
CA SER A 115 -8.30 -7.64 -7.46
C SER A 115 -8.14 -9.13 -7.63
N CYS A 116 -8.98 -9.90 -6.91
CA CYS A 116 -9.02 -11.35 -7.00
C CYS A 116 -10.42 -11.91 -6.77
N LEU A 117 -10.61 -13.15 -7.22
CA LEU A 117 -11.67 -14.03 -6.77
C LEU A 117 -11.11 -14.91 -5.65
N SER A 118 -11.82 -14.96 -4.52
CA SER A 118 -11.45 -15.79 -3.36
C SER A 118 -12.58 -16.74 -2.99
N ASP A 119 -12.23 -17.89 -2.39
CA ASP A 119 -13.19 -18.78 -1.72
C ASP A 119 -13.46 -18.38 -0.26
N GLY A 120 -12.86 -17.28 0.20
CA GLY A 120 -12.88 -16.79 1.57
C GLY A 120 -11.66 -17.16 2.40
N HIS A 121 -10.84 -18.12 1.93
CA HIS A 121 -9.64 -18.59 2.61
C HIS A 121 -8.38 -18.42 1.75
N GLN A 122 -8.54 -18.63 0.42
CA GLN A 122 -7.46 -18.55 -0.55
C GLN A 122 -7.91 -17.78 -1.80
N ILE A 123 -6.93 -17.30 -2.55
CA ILE A 123 -7.15 -16.69 -3.87
C ILE A 123 -7.32 -17.83 -4.88
N ILE A 124 -8.49 -17.90 -5.53
CA ILE A 124 -8.79 -18.85 -6.61
C ILE A 124 -8.27 -18.34 -7.95
N HIS A 125 -8.48 -17.04 -8.19
CA HIS A 125 -8.05 -16.36 -9.42
C HIS A 125 -7.61 -14.93 -9.09
N GLU A 126 -6.49 -14.52 -9.65
CA GLU A 126 -5.93 -13.19 -9.48
C GLU A 126 -5.72 -12.56 -10.85
N ARG A 127 -6.20 -11.32 -11.04
CA ARG A 127 -5.81 -10.54 -12.19
C ARG A 127 -4.42 -9.95 -11.90
N PRO A 128 -3.40 -10.18 -12.74
CA PRO A 128 -2.07 -9.66 -12.47
C PRO A 128 -2.09 -8.13 -12.36
N GLY A 129 -1.47 -7.59 -11.33
CA GLY A 129 -1.23 -6.16 -11.19
C GLY A 129 -0.19 -5.71 -12.22
N LEU A 130 -0.58 -4.81 -13.11
CA LEU A 130 0.29 -4.30 -14.17
C LEU A 130 1.04 -3.02 -13.77
N GLY A 131 0.76 -2.50 -12.56
CA GLY A 131 1.34 -1.29 -12.02
C GLY A 131 0.83 -0.01 -12.72
N TYR A 132 1.36 1.13 -12.28
CA TYR A 132 0.84 2.45 -12.66
C TYR A 132 0.98 2.81 -14.15
N LEU A 133 1.84 2.13 -14.89
CA LEU A 133 2.01 2.39 -16.32
C LEU A 133 0.93 1.73 -17.16
N LEU A 134 0.62 0.45 -16.90
CA LEU A 134 -0.22 -0.37 -17.74
C LEU A 134 -1.54 -0.81 -17.07
N GLY A 135 -1.73 -0.49 -15.79
CA GLY A 135 -2.87 -0.91 -14.99
C GLY A 135 -3.18 0.09 -13.89
N ASP A 136 -3.51 -0.45 -12.71
CA ASP A 136 -3.91 0.28 -11.51
C ASP A 136 -5.20 1.11 -11.70
N GLU A 137 -6.10 0.67 -12.57
CA GLU A 137 -7.36 1.35 -12.87
C GLU A 137 -8.17 1.59 -11.59
N GLY A 138 -8.68 2.81 -11.44
CA GLY A 138 -9.46 3.25 -10.27
C GLY A 138 -8.64 3.55 -9.01
N SER A 139 -7.32 3.31 -9.02
CA SER A 139 -6.43 3.60 -7.91
C SER A 139 -6.11 5.08 -7.76
N GLY A 140 -5.45 5.44 -6.66
CA GLY A 140 -4.99 6.80 -6.42
C GLY A 140 -4.03 7.32 -7.49
N ASN A 141 -3.08 6.49 -7.96
CA ASN A 141 -2.19 6.91 -9.03
C ASN A 141 -2.91 7.10 -10.37
N HIS A 142 -3.92 6.27 -10.65
CA HIS A 142 -4.74 6.42 -11.86
C HIS A 142 -5.53 7.74 -11.81
N LEU A 143 -6.19 8.04 -10.70
CA LEU A 143 -6.94 9.29 -10.52
C LEU A 143 -6.03 10.52 -10.61
N GLY A 144 -4.88 10.50 -9.94
CA GLY A 144 -3.89 11.58 -10.00
C GLY A 144 -3.31 11.78 -11.41
N LYS A 145 -3.09 10.69 -12.14
CA LYS A 145 -2.67 10.74 -13.55
C LYS A 145 -3.72 11.41 -14.44
N LEU A 146 -5.00 11.09 -14.24
CA LEU A 146 -6.11 11.74 -14.97
C LEU A 146 -6.17 13.24 -14.66
N LEU A 147 -6.15 13.61 -13.37
CA LEU A 147 -6.15 15.02 -12.98
C LEU A 147 -4.99 15.81 -13.58
N LEU A 148 -3.77 15.29 -13.51
CA LEU A 148 -2.61 15.95 -14.11
C LEU A 148 -2.70 16.05 -15.63
N LYS A 149 -3.24 15.02 -16.28
CA LYS A 149 -3.48 15.06 -17.73
C LYS A 149 -4.42 16.19 -18.07
N SER A 150 -5.57 16.30 -17.41
CA SER A 150 -6.53 17.39 -17.63
C SER A 150 -5.95 18.76 -17.29
N TYR A 151 -5.12 18.85 -16.23
CA TYR A 151 -4.40 20.08 -15.90
C TYR A 151 -3.46 20.55 -17.04
N PHE A 152 -2.61 19.64 -17.55
CA PHE A 152 -1.63 20.00 -18.59
C PHE A 152 -2.25 20.21 -19.97
N TYR A 153 -3.42 19.63 -20.23
CA TYR A 153 -4.18 19.84 -21.49
C TYR A 153 -5.11 21.05 -21.42
N ASP A 154 -5.07 21.84 -20.33
CA ASP A 154 -5.93 23.01 -20.11
C ASP A 154 -7.44 22.67 -20.13
N GLU A 155 -7.80 21.45 -19.70
CA GLU A 155 -9.20 20.94 -19.65
C GLU A 155 -9.91 21.31 -18.33
N LEU A 156 -9.17 21.67 -17.28
CA LEU A 156 -9.77 22.06 -16.00
C LEU A 156 -10.38 23.46 -16.08
N THR A 157 -11.48 23.69 -15.35
CA THR A 157 -12.01 25.06 -15.16
C THR A 157 -10.96 25.94 -14.51
N THR A 158 -11.03 27.25 -14.79
CA THR A 158 -10.09 28.25 -14.20
C THR A 158 -10.09 28.19 -12.68
N GLU A 159 -11.27 28.03 -12.06
CA GLU A 159 -11.41 27.94 -10.63
C GLU A 159 -10.70 26.71 -10.04
N LEU A 160 -10.95 25.53 -10.62
CA LEU A 160 -10.35 24.26 -10.17
C LEU A 160 -8.83 24.26 -10.36
N ARG A 161 -8.36 24.82 -11.47
CA ARG A 161 -6.93 25.00 -11.74
C ARG A 161 -6.25 25.85 -10.65
N LEU A 162 -6.81 27.03 -10.32
CA LEU A 162 -6.24 27.90 -9.29
C LEU A 162 -6.21 27.22 -7.92
N LYS A 163 -7.25 26.48 -7.56
CA LYS A 163 -7.28 25.69 -6.33
C LYS A 163 -6.21 24.60 -6.31
N LEU A 164 -5.99 23.92 -7.45
CA LEU A 164 -4.97 22.90 -7.57
C LEU A 164 -3.56 23.50 -7.41
N GLU A 165 -3.28 24.61 -8.09
CA GLU A 165 -1.98 25.31 -8.02
C GLU A 165 -1.68 25.85 -6.62
N LEU A 166 -2.70 26.29 -5.87
CA LEU A 166 -2.55 26.72 -4.48
C LEU A 166 -2.26 25.55 -3.52
N SER A 167 -2.87 24.40 -3.74
CA SER A 167 -2.70 23.23 -2.86
C SER A 167 -1.47 22.39 -3.21
N HIS A 168 -1.10 22.37 -4.48
CA HIS A 168 0.02 21.61 -5.02
C HIS A 168 0.81 22.57 -5.93
N PRO A 169 1.99 23.03 -5.54
CA PRO A 169 2.80 23.94 -6.35
C PRO A 169 3.32 23.23 -7.61
N ILE A 170 2.45 23.13 -8.60
CA ILE A 170 2.76 22.56 -9.90
C ILE A 170 3.37 23.68 -10.77
N VAL A 171 4.70 23.71 -10.86
CA VAL A 171 5.38 24.59 -11.81
C VAL A 171 5.41 23.88 -13.15
N LYS A 172 4.59 24.32 -14.12
CA LYS A 172 4.36 23.67 -15.40
C LYS A 172 5.65 23.20 -16.11
N ASP A 173 6.64 24.05 -16.16
CA ASP A 173 7.86 23.81 -16.95
C ASP A 173 8.80 22.75 -16.35
N ASN A 174 8.73 22.50 -15.04
CA ASN A 174 9.64 21.59 -14.35
C ASN A 174 8.93 20.37 -13.73
N TYR A 175 7.62 20.43 -13.55
CA TYR A 175 6.91 19.38 -12.83
C TYR A 175 6.99 18.02 -13.52
N LEU A 176 6.78 17.97 -14.83
CA LEU A 176 6.87 16.72 -15.60
C LEU A 176 8.28 16.12 -15.53
N ALA A 177 9.33 16.94 -15.67
CA ALA A 177 10.70 16.48 -15.53
C ALA A 177 10.97 15.91 -14.13
N THR A 178 10.49 16.58 -13.09
CA THR A 178 10.59 16.10 -11.71
C THR A 178 9.82 14.80 -11.50
N LEU A 179 8.60 14.73 -11.99
CA LEU A 179 7.76 13.53 -11.88
C LEU A 179 8.40 12.33 -12.57
N TYR A 180 8.89 12.49 -13.81
CA TYR A 180 9.53 11.41 -14.57
C TYR A 180 10.90 10.99 -14.04
N SER A 181 11.61 11.86 -13.32
CA SER A 181 12.86 11.51 -12.64
C SER A 181 12.66 10.93 -11.24
N SER A 182 11.45 10.97 -10.70
CA SER A 182 11.13 10.46 -9.38
C SER A 182 11.17 8.92 -9.34
N ASN A 183 11.71 8.37 -8.27
CA ASN A 183 11.60 6.93 -7.97
C ASN A 183 10.29 6.57 -7.23
N ARG A 184 9.37 7.55 -7.06
CA ARG A 184 8.09 7.42 -6.33
C ARG A 184 6.91 7.94 -7.11
N VAL A 185 6.96 7.87 -8.45
CA VAL A 185 5.91 8.39 -9.36
C VAL A 185 4.51 7.98 -8.94
N SER A 186 4.29 6.70 -8.66
CA SER A 186 2.98 6.18 -8.25
C SER A 186 2.44 6.84 -6.98
N LYS A 187 3.32 7.09 -5.99
CA LYS A 187 2.95 7.76 -4.74
C LYS A 187 2.66 9.24 -4.95
N GLU A 188 3.45 9.91 -5.78
CA GLU A 188 3.25 11.31 -6.12
C GLU A 188 1.91 11.52 -6.84
N LEU A 189 1.60 10.65 -7.82
CA LEU A 189 0.30 10.65 -8.47
C LEU A 189 -0.85 10.44 -7.48
N ALA A 190 -0.74 9.46 -6.59
CA ALA A 190 -1.77 9.18 -5.59
C ALA A 190 -1.95 10.30 -4.55
N SER A 191 -0.96 11.19 -4.38
CA SER A 191 -1.06 12.30 -3.43
C SER A 191 -2.12 13.35 -3.81
N PHE A 192 -2.60 13.34 -5.05
CA PHE A 192 -3.68 14.21 -5.49
C PHE A 192 -5.09 13.75 -5.08
N VAL A 193 -5.25 12.51 -4.61
CA VAL A 193 -6.56 11.96 -4.25
C VAL A 193 -7.31 12.81 -3.21
N PRO A 194 -6.71 13.32 -2.13
CA PRO A 194 -7.41 14.20 -1.20
C PRO A 194 -7.96 15.47 -1.86
N PHE A 195 -7.21 16.05 -2.80
CA PHE A 195 -7.69 17.19 -3.59
C PHE A 195 -8.89 16.81 -4.46
N ILE A 196 -8.83 15.69 -5.18
CA ILE A 196 -9.92 15.19 -6.01
C ILE A 196 -11.18 14.98 -5.18
N ILE A 197 -11.08 14.30 -4.04
CA ILE A 197 -12.22 14.03 -3.15
C ILE A 197 -12.86 15.34 -2.64
N ALA A 198 -12.02 16.32 -2.27
CA ALA A 198 -12.51 17.61 -1.78
C ALA A 198 -13.23 18.44 -2.86
N HIS A 199 -13.09 18.07 -4.13
CA HIS A 199 -13.62 18.85 -5.26
C HIS A 199 -14.52 18.02 -6.20
N LEU A 200 -15.12 16.92 -5.72
CA LEU A 200 -16.03 16.08 -6.51
C LEU A 200 -17.29 16.77 -7.03
N GLN A 201 -17.64 17.95 -6.49
CA GLN A 201 -18.77 18.76 -6.95
C GLN A 201 -18.52 19.48 -8.29
N TYR A 202 -17.27 19.57 -8.73
CA TYR A 202 -16.96 20.13 -10.04
C TYR A 202 -17.22 19.08 -11.12
N PRO A 203 -17.90 19.42 -12.22
CA PRO A 203 -18.37 18.49 -13.26
C PRO A 203 -17.27 18.10 -14.27
N GLU A 204 -16.04 17.90 -13.82
CA GLU A 204 -14.88 17.60 -14.70
C GLU A 204 -14.20 16.29 -14.30
#